data_95db3221cf1bf80cd2c35f4f3675afa3
#
_entry.id   95db3221cf1bf80cd2c35f4f3675afa3
#
_cell.length_a   1.000
_cell.length_b   1.000
_cell.length_c   1.000
_cell.angle_alpha   90.00
_cell.angle_beta   90.00
_cell.angle_gamma   90.00
#
_symmetry.space_group_name_H-M   'P 1'
#
loop_
_entity.id
_entity.type
_entity.pdbx_description
1 polymer ?
#
loop_
_entity_poly.entity_id
_entity_poly.type
_entity_poly.pdbx_seq_one_letter_code
_entity_poly.pdbx_strand_id
1 'polypeptide(L)'
;MGYGKLDLTGKSAVVIGGTSGIGRAIALGLAEAGADVAPTSRRLDQVESTAREIEALGRRSLRATSDVTDRASLQGVLNAAVKDFGKVDILVNSAGRTKKAPTIDFSEKDWNDILETNLTGILRTCQIFGPHMIERRYGRIINIASIGSFLGMLQVAAYSASKAAVASLTQSLAIEWAPHGICVNAIAPGVFRTALNEKLLDGTPRGNEWLMRTPMKRFGKVEELAGAAVYLASDAASYTTGSVLIVDGGILASGVNQ
;
A
#
# COMPACT_ATOMS: atom_id res chain seq x y z
N MET A 1 -27.76 -5.02 8.65
CA MET A 1 -26.53 -5.54 9.29
C MET A 1 -25.53 -5.88 8.18
N GLY A 2 -24.29 -5.37 8.24
CA GLY A 2 -23.24 -5.70 7.28
C GLY A 2 -22.65 -7.10 7.55
N TYR A 3 -21.83 -7.60 6.63
CA TYR A 3 -21.08 -8.84 6.81
C TYR A 3 -19.99 -8.65 7.87
N GLY A 4 -20.22 -9.12 9.09
CA GLY A 4 -19.44 -8.82 10.29
C GLY A 4 -17.94 -9.17 10.20
N LYS A 5 -17.51 -10.06 9.28
CA LYS A 5 -16.09 -10.37 9.09
C LYS A 5 -15.30 -9.27 8.38
N LEU A 6 -15.96 -8.26 7.80
CA LEU A 6 -15.31 -7.07 7.26
C LEU A 6 -15.11 -5.96 8.31
N ASP A 7 -15.73 -6.10 9.48
CA ASP A 7 -15.58 -5.15 10.59
C ASP A 7 -14.15 -5.22 11.17
N LEU A 8 -13.52 -4.07 11.28
CA LEU A 8 -12.17 -3.91 11.83
C LEU A 8 -12.19 -3.31 13.24
N THR A 9 -13.36 -3.25 13.90
CA THR A 9 -13.47 -2.77 15.28
C THR A 9 -12.56 -3.57 16.22
N GLY A 10 -11.75 -2.86 17.01
CA GLY A 10 -10.75 -3.45 17.89
C GLY A 10 -9.45 -3.89 17.21
N LYS A 11 -9.31 -3.68 15.90
CA LYS A 11 -8.03 -3.85 15.18
C LYS A 11 -7.24 -2.54 15.19
N SER A 12 -5.92 -2.65 15.10
CA SER A 12 -5.02 -1.52 14.95
C SER A 12 -4.15 -1.66 13.70
N ALA A 13 -4.07 -0.59 12.94
CA ALA A 13 -3.37 -0.54 11.66
C ALA A 13 -2.23 0.50 11.66
N VAL A 14 -1.12 0.15 11.04
CA VAL A 14 -0.06 1.09 10.66
C VAL A 14 -0.02 1.17 9.14
N VAL A 15 -0.11 2.40 8.60
CA VAL A 15 -0.04 2.65 7.15
C VAL A 15 1.21 3.46 6.85
N ILE A 16 2.24 2.78 6.36
CA ILE A 16 3.50 3.41 5.92
C ILE A 16 3.27 4.11 4.58
N GLY A 17 3.49 5.42 4.53
CA GLY A 17 3.08 6.26 3.39
C GLY A 17 1.58 6.59 3.40
N GLY A 18 0.97 6.60 4.59
CA GLY A 18 -0.48 6.73 4.82
C GLY A 18 -1.04 8.16 4.77
N THR A 19 -0.28 9.16 4.31
CA THR A 19 -0.67 10.58 4.43
C THR A 19 -1.00 11.27 3.11
N SER A 20 -0.92 10.56 2.00
CA SER A 20 -1.27 11.11 0.68
C SER A 20 -1.70 10.01 -0.29
N GLY A 21 -2.44 10.37 -1.34
CA GLY A 21 -2.82 9.49 -2.44
C GLY A 21 -3.43 8.18 -1.96
N ILE A 22 -2.95 7.06 -2.51
CA ILE A 22 -3.44 5.71 -2.24
C ILE A 22 -3.33 5.35 -0.75
N GLY A 23 -2.18 5.62 -0.13
CA GLY A 23 -1.97 5.28 1.27
C GLY A 23 -2.94 6.00 2.22
N ARG A 24 -3.21 7.30 1.96
CA ARG A 24 -4.19 8.06 2.75
C ARG A 24 -5.61 7.52 2.56
N ALA A 25 -6.01 7.23 1.33
CA ALA A 25 -7.34 6.66 1.07
C ALA A 25 -7.52 5.30 1.77
N ILE A 26 -6.49 4.46 1.77
CA ILE A 26 -6.51 3.19 2.51
C ILE A 26 -6.57 3.44 4.03
N ALA A 27 -5.80 4.38 4.56
CA ALA A 27 -5.81 4.70 5.99
C ALA A 27 -7.20 5.14 6.47
N LEU A 28 -7.86 6.01 5.71
CA LEU A 28 -9.22 6.46 5.99
C LEU A 28 -10.23 5.31 5.87
N GLY A 29 -10.16 4.51 4.82
CA GLY A 29 -11.06 3.37 4.64
C GLY A 29 -10.92 2.30 5.73
N LEU A 30 -9.71 2.04 6.25
CA LEU A 30 -9.52 1.17 7.41
C LEU A 30 -10.14 1.77 8.68
N ALA A 31 -10.05 3.10 8.85
CA ALA A 31 -10.68 3.80 9.97
C ALA A 31 -12.22 3.78 9.87
N GLU A 32 -12.78 4.01 8.69
CA GLU A 32 -14.23 3.89 8.42
C GLU A 32 -14.74 2.48 8.70
N ALA A 33 -13.92 1.45 8.43
CA ALA A 33 -14.23 0.06 8.74
C ALA A 33 -14.03 -0.31 10.23
N GLY A 34 -13.61 0.63 11.09
CA GLY A 34 -13.56 0.46 12.54
C GLY A 34 -12.17 0.31 13.15
N ALA A 35 -11.08 0.32 12.37
CA ALA A 35 -9.73 0.21 12.89
C ALA A 35 -9.23 1.51 13.55
N ASP A 36 -8.39 1.40 14.58
CA ASP A 36 -7.51 2.48 15.01
C ASP A 36 -6.31 2.53 14.05
N VAL A 37 -5.94 3.71 13.54
CA VAL A 37 -4.99 3.81 12.44
C VAL A 37 -3.87 4.81 12.72
N ALA A 38 -2.61 4.38 12.56
CA ALA A 38 -1.44 5.24 12.51
C ALA A 38 -1.03 5.51 11.05
N PRO A 39 -1.41 6.65 10.46
CA PRO A 39 -0.93 7.08 9.16
C PRO A 39 0.46 7.67 9.33
N THR A 40 1.46 7.13 8.62
CA THR A 40 2.83 7.60 8.78
C THR A 40 3.45 8.06 7.46
N SER A 41 4.31 9.04 7.54
CA SER A 41 5.17 9.52 6.44
C SER A 41 6.31 10.36 7.01
N ARG A 42 7.18 10.87 6.16
CA ARG A 42 8.29 11.74 6.58
C ARG A 42 7.84 13.13 7.02
N ARG A 43 6.66 13.58 6.61
CA ARG A 43 6.15 14.94 6.84
C ARG A 43 5.15 14.96 7.99
N LEU A 44 5.55 15.56 9.11
CA LEU A 44 4.73 15.60 10.32
C LEU A 44 3.41 16.35 10.11
N ASP A 45 3.41 17.45 9.37
CA ASP A 45 2.21 18.23 9.05
C ASP A 45 1.12 17.38 8.36
N GLN A 46 1.54 16.52 7.45
CA GLN A 46 0.61 15.59 6.76
C GLN A 46 0.16 14.44 7.67
N VAL A 47 1.04 13.94 8.52
CA VAL A 47 0.68 12.95 9.54
C VAL A 47 -0.40 13.52 10.46
N GLU A 48 -0.20 14.74 10.98
CA GLU A 48 -1.17 15.42 11.83
C GLU A 48 -2.52 15.66 11.13
N SER A 49 -2.48 16.10 9.86
CA SER A 49 -3.71 16.32 9.08
C SER A 49 -4.51 15.03 8.94
N THR A 50 -3.86 13.94 8.49
CA THR A 50 -4.55 12.66 8.29
C THR A 50 -4.99 12.03 9.63
N ALA A 51 -4.21 12.20 10.69
CA ALA A 51 -4.60 11.74 12.03
C ALA A 51 -5.89 12.42 12.51
N ARG A 52 -6.03 13.75 12.31
CA ARG A 52 -7.28 14.46 12.64
C ARG A 52 -8.49 13.97 11.85
N GLU A 53 -8.31 13.61 10.58
CA GLU A 53 -9.37 13.03 9.77
C GLU A 53 -9.82 11.67 10.31
N ILE A 54 -8.86 10.82 10.73
CA ILE A 54 -9.15 9.53 11.35
C ILE A 54 -9.88 9.71 12.70
N GLU A 55 -9.45 10.69 13.50
CA GLU A 55 -10.10 11.04 14.76
C GLU A 55 -11.53 11.57 14.56
N ALA A 56 -11.78 12.31 13.49
CA ALA A 56 -13.11 12.76 13.11
C ALA A 56 -14.07 11.60 12.74
N LEU A 57 -13.52 10.45 12.34
CA LEU A 57 -14.28 9.21 12.14
C LEU A 57 -14.51 8.43 13.46
N GLY A 58 -14.13 9.01 14.61
CA GLY A 58 -14.28 8.38 15.92
C GLY A 58 -13.27 7.28 16.24
N ARG A 59 -12.13 7.24 15.51
CA ARG A 59 -11.06 6.25 15.72
C ARG A 59 -9.85 6.89 16.36
N ARG A 60 -9.07 6.08 17.11
CA ARG A 60 -7.78 6.57 17.62
C ARG A 60 -6.77 6.68 16.48
N SER A 61 -5.91 7.68 16.56
CA SER A 61 -4.81 7.85 15.62
C SER A 61 -3.50 8.21 16.33
N LEU A 62 -2.39 7.97 15.65
CA LEU A 62 -1.05 8.21 16.17
C LEU A 62 -0.30 9.19 15.27
N ARG A 63 0.43 10.13 15.88
CA ARG A 63 1.28 11.09 15.18
C ARG A 63 2.74 10.65 15.22
N ALA A 64 3.11 9.77 14.30
CA ALA A 64 4.48 9.28 14.16
C ALA A 64 4.98 9.46 12.72
N THR A 65 6.16 10.01 12.56
CA THR A 65 6.82 10.07 11.25
C THR A 65 7.55 8.76 10.95
N SER A 66 7.67 8.42 9.66
CA SER A 66 8.44 7.25 9.22
C SER A 66 9.26 7.54 7.97
N ASP A 67 10.48 7.02 7.94
CA ASP A 67 11.28 6.89 6.73
C ASP A 67 11.59 5.41 6.49
N VAL A 68 11.16 4.88 5.33
CA VAL A 68 11.36 3.46 4.99
C VAL A 68 12.83 3.12 4.74
N THR A 69 13.68 4.12 4.55
CA THR A 69 15.13 3.95 4.39
C THR A 69 15.87 3.90 5.73
N ASP A 70 15.19 4.23 6.83
CA ASP A 70 15.74 4.25 8.18
C ASP A 70 15.05 3.21 9.10
N ARG A 71 15.81 2.18 9.48
CA ARG A 71 15.34 1.11 10.36
C ARG A 71 14.94 1.62 11.75
N ALA A 72 15.68 2.58 12.32
CA ALA A 72 15.39 3.14 13.63
C ALA A 72 14.08 3.94 13.63
N SER A 73 13.83 4.70 12.56
CA SER A 73 12.56 5.40 12.34
C SER A 73 11.38 4.43 12.32
N LEU A 74 11.46 3.33 11.59
CA LEU A 74 10.41 2.31 11.52
C LEU A 74 10.20 1.59 12.86
N GLN A 75 11.29 1.27 13.59
CA GLN A 75 11.19 0.69 14.93
C GLN A 75 10.50 1.65 15.91
N GLY A 76 10.78 2.94 15.80
CA GLY A 76 10.10 3.99 16.57
C GLY A 76 8.59 4.00 16.34
N VAL A 77 8.14 3.83 15.09
CA VAL A 77 6.72 3.73 14.75
C VAL A 77 6.09 2.49 15.39
N LEU A 78 6.72 1.31 15.30
CA LEU A 78 6.21 0.10 15.95
C LEU A 78 6.08 0.29 17.46
N ASN A 79 7.11 0.80 18.10
CA ASN A 79 7.12 1.02 19.56
C ASN A 79 6.01 1.98 19.99
N ALA A 80 5.82 3.09 19.25
CA ALA A 80 4.76 4.04 19.51
C ALA A 80 3.36 3.42 19.31
N ALA A 81 3.15 2.67 18.21
CA ALA A 81 1.90 2.00 17.94
C ALA A 81 1.55 0.95 19.02
N VAL A 82 2.52 0.16 19.44
CA VAL A 82 2.32 -0.83 20.54
C VAL A 82 2.03 -0.12 21.86
N LYS A 83 2.70 0.98 22.16
CA LYS A 83 2.45 1.76 23.38
C LYS A 83 1.04 2.34 23.41
N ASP A 84 0.57 2.93 22.29
CA ASP A 84 -0.68 3.68 22.25
C ASP A 84 -1.90 2.79 21.94
N PHE A 85 -1.76 1.82 21.03
CA PHE A 85 -2.86 0.91 20.63
C PHE A 85 -2.82 -0.44 21.36
N GLY A 86 -1.69 -0.78 22.00
CA GLY A 86 -1.46 -2.06 22.65
C GLY A 86 -0.97 -3.16 21.71
N LYS A 87 -1.15 -2.99 20.40
CA LYS A 87 -0.81 -3.98 19.37
C LYS A 87 -0.76 -3.36 17.98
N VAL A 88 -0.23 -4.12 17.01
CA VAL A 88 -0.40 -3.86 15.57
C VAL A 88 -0.92 -5.13 14.90
N ASP A 89 -2.16 -5.07 14.38
CA ASP A 89 -2.82 -6.17 13.68
C ASP A 89 -2.66 -6.09 12.18
N ILE A 90 -2.58 -4.86 11.63
CA ILE A 90 -2.59 -4.58 10.20
C ILE A 90 -1.39 -3.68 9.86
N LEU A 91 -0.61 -4.09 8.86
CA LEU A 91 0.47 -3.30 8.28
C LEU A 91 0.19 -3.06 6.80
N VAL A 92 0.16 -1.80 6.38
CA VAL A 92 0.05 -1.43 4.96
C VAL A 92 1.33 -0.74 4.52
N ASN A 93 2.02 -1.29 3.53
CA ASN A 93 3.22 -0.73 2.92
C ASN A 93 2.85 0.00 1.63
N SER A 94 2.62 1.31 1.72
CA SER A 94 2.21 2.17 0.60
C SER A 94 3.25 3.22 0.21
N ALA A 95 4.36 3.33 0.94
CA ALA A 95 5.45 4.22 0.56
C ALA A 95 6.06 3.80 -0.78
N GLY A 96 6.29 4.77 -1.66
CA GLY A 96 6.89 4.50 -2.96
C GLY A 96 7.27 5.76 -3.70
N ARG A 97 8.17 5.60 -4.66
CA ARG A 97 8.62 6.64 -5.59
C ARG A 97 8.79 6.10 -7.00
N THR A 98 8.78 6.98 -7.95
CA THR A 98 9.09 6.68 -9.35
C THR A 98 9.90 7.81 -9.95
N LYS A 99 10.63 7.49 -11.03
CA LYS A 99 11.25 8.47 -11.92
C LYS A 99 11.04 8.01 -13.36
N LYS A 100 10.64 8.94 -14.22
CA LYS A 100 10.45 8.69 -15.64
C LYS A 100 11.69 9.16 -16.41
N ALA A 101 12.38 8.24 -17.07
CA ALA A 101 13.46 8.52 -18.00
C ALA A 101 13.68 7.33 -18.95
N PRO A 102 14.24 7.54 -20.17
CA PRO A 102 14.69 6.43 -21.00
C PRO A 102 15.66 5.54 -20.22
N THR A 103 15.55 4.22 -20.39
CA THR A 103 16.39 3.29 -19.62
C THR A 103 17.88 3.46 -19.90
N ILE A 104 18.24 3.85 -21.12
CA ILE A 104 19.63 4.11 -21.51
C ILE A 104 20.26 5.28 -20.74
N ASP A 105 19.44 6.24 -20.31
CA ASP A 105 19.88 7.44 -19.58
C ASP A 105 19.62 7.33 -18.06
N PHE A 106 19.14 6.18 -17.60
CA PHE A 106 18.72 6.01 -16.22
C PHE A 106 19.94 5.77 -15.32
N SER A 107 20.20 6.68 -14.36
CA SER A 107 21.35 6.53 -13.47
C SER A 107 21.18 5.35 -12.51
N GLU A 108 22.28 4.66 -12.17
CA GLU A 108 22.29 3.63 -11.14
C GLU A 108 21.86 4.19 -9.77
N LYS A 109 22.16 5.46 -9.50
CA LYS A 109 21.70 6.12 -8.28
C LYS A 109 20.18 6.18 -8.22
N ASP A 110 19.52 6.63 -9.27
CA ASP A 110 18.05 6.68 -9.31
C ASP A 110 17.41 5.29 -9.25
N TRP A 111 18.05 4.32 -9.92
CA TRP A 111 17.66 2.91 -9.84
C TRP A 111 17.70 2.42 -8.39
N ASN A 112 18.82 2.59 -7.71
CA ASN A 112 19.02 2.16 -6.33
C ASN A 112 18.07 2.90 -5.37
N ASP A 113 17.86 4.19 -5.53
CA ASP A 113 16.95 5.00 -4.73
C ASP A 113 15.49 4.49 -4.85
N ILE A 114 15.08 4.04 -6.04
CA ILE A 114 13.74 3.48 -6.26
C ILE A 114 13.63 2.09 -5.61
N LEU A 115 14.60 1.22 -5.80
CA LEU A 115 14.62 -0.10 -5.17
C LEU A 115 14.68 0.00 -3.65
N GLU A 116 15.51 0.90 -3.14
CA GLU A 116 15.64 1.15 -1.70
C GLU A 116 14.29 1.56 -1.07
N THR A 117 13.57 2.48 -1.71
CA THR A 117 12.27 2.92 -1.19
C THR A 117 11.18 1.87 -1.39
N ASN A 118 11.05 1.34 -2.64
CA ASN A 118 9.86 0.57 -3.04
C ASN A 118 9.94 -0.90 -2.66
N LEU A 119 11.13 -1.46 -2.51
CA LEU A 119 11.37 -2.89 -2.24
C LEU A 119 12.07 -3.11 -0.91
N THR A 120 13.30 -2.59 -0.74
CA THR A 120 14.07 -2.78 0.50
C THR A 120 13.33 -2.16 1.70
N GLY A 121 12.68 -1.02 1.51
CA GLY A 121 11.84 -0.40 2.53
C GLY A 121 10.67 -1.29 2.97
N ILE A 122 10.00 -1.98 2.05
CA ILE A 122 8.95 -2.96 2.38
C ILE A 122 9.52 -4.15 3.14
N LEU A 123 10.64 -4.72 2.66
CA LEU A 123 11.31 -5.81 3.37
C LEU A 123 11.67 -5.39 4.81
N ARG A 124 12.29 -4.22 4.96
CA ARG A 124 12.69 -3.67 6.26
C ARG A 124 11.48 -3.49 7.19
N THR A 125 10.38 -2.96 6.68
CA THR A 125 9.15 -2.79 7.45
C THR A 125 8.58 -4.14 7.89
N CYS A 126 8.52 -5.11 6.98
CA CYS A 126 8.07 -6.48 7.29
C CYS A 126 8.98 -7.13 8.35
N GLN A 127 10.29 -6.97 8.27
CA GLN A 127 11.24 -7.50 9.27
C GLN A 127 11.10 -6.87 10.66
N ILE A 128 10.61 -5.63 10.75
CA ILE A 128 10.41 -4.92 12.03
C ILE A 128 9.05 -5.29 12.64
N PHE A 129 7.99 -5.31 11.85
CA PHE A 129 6.64 -5.57 12.34
C PHE A 129 6.33 -7.08 12.45
N GLY A 130 6.95 -7.90 11.61
CA GLY A 130 6.73 -9.34 11.54
C GLY A 130 6.91 -10.08 12.88
N PRO A 131 8.02 -9.91 13.60
CA PRO A 131 8.24 -10.57 14.89
C PRO A 131 7.12 -10.30 15.90
N HIS A 132 6.64 -9.05 16.00
CA HIS A 132 5.52 -8.68 16.86
C HIS A 132 4.21 -9.40 16.45
N MET A 133 3.94 -9.53 15.15
CA MET A 133 2.77 -10.27 14.65
C MET A 133 2.91 -11.77 14.85
N ILE A 134 4.11 -12.34 14.63
CA ILE A 134 4.42 -13.77 14.80
C ILE A 134 4.20 -14.19 16.26
N GLU A 135 4.73 -13.43 17.22
CA GLU A 135 4.54 -13.69 18.65
C GLU A 135 3.06 -13.74 19.03
N ARG A 136 2.26 -12.85 18.46
CA ARG A 136 0.82 -12.77 18.70
C ARG A 136 -0.01 -13.73 17.85
N ARG A 137 0.60 -14.45 16.93
CA ARG A 137 -0.03 -15.39 15.97
C ARG A 137 -1.19 -14.75 15.20
N TYR A 138 -1.08 -13.46 14.91
CA TYR A 138 -2.04 -12.69 14.12
C TYR A 138 -1.36 -11.53 13.42
N GLY A 139 -1.61 -11.40 12.12
CA GLY A 139 -1.16 -10.28 11.31
C GLY A 139 -1.82 -10.26 9.92
N ARG A 140 -2.04 -9.06 9.41
CA ARG A 140 -2.49 -8.78 8.05
C ARG A 140 -1.54 -7.78 7.43
N ILE A 141 -0.75 -8.21 6.45
CA ILE A 141 0.22 -7.36 5.75
C ILE A 141 -0.27 -7.14 4.33
N ILE A 142 -0.35 -5.87 3.94
CA ILE A 142 -0.81 -5.45 2.61
C ILE A 142 0.29 -4.61 1.96
N ASN A 143 0.90 -5.12 0.90
CA ASN A 143 1.91 -4.42 0.13
C ASN A 143 1.27 -3.76 -1.09
N ILE A 144 1.61 -2.51 -1.38
CA ILE A 144 1.12 -1.84 -2.59
C ILE A 144 2.10 -2.14 -3.74
N ALA A 145 1.66 -3.07 -4.59
CA ALA A 145 2.28 -3.42 -5.87
C ALA A 145 1.84 -2.43 -6.98
N SER A 146 1.64 -2.89 -8.19
CA SER A 146 1.15 -2.10 -9.34
C SER A 146 0.75 -3.03 -10.49
N ILE A 147 -0.05 -2.56 -11.45
CA ILE A 147 -0.13 -3.21 -12.77
C ILE A 147 1.25 -3.33 -13.42
N GLY A 148 2.19 -2.44 -13.09
CA GLY A 148 3.60 -2.54 -13.50
C GLY A 148 4.33 -3.77 -12.96
N SER A 149 3.73 -4.55 -12.08
CA SER A 149 4.23 -5.87 -11.69
C SER A 149 3.99 -6.93 -12.78
N PHE A 150 3.08 -6.68 -13.72
CA PHE A 150 2.62 -7.65 -14.72
C PHE A 150 2.85 -7.19 -16.16
N LEU A 151 3.00 -5.90 -16.39
CA LEU A 151 3.21 -5.35 -17.73
C LEU A 151 4.34 -4.31 -17.74
N GLY A 152 4.99 -4.19 -18.89
CA GLY A 152 5.99 -3.15 -19.12
C GLY A 152 5.35 -1.78 -19.30
N MET A 153 5.94 -0.77 -18.68
CA MET A 153 5.51 0.64 -18.83
C MET A 153 6.66 1.50 -19.33
N LEU A 154 6.36 2.36 -20.32
CA LEU A 154 7.36 3.20 -20.97
C LEU A 154 8.10 4.12 -19.98
N GLN A 155 9.44 4.06 -19.99
CA GLN A 155 10.34 4.95 -19.24
C GLN A 155 10.25 4.88 -17.71
N VAL A 156 9.73 3.80 -17.14
CA VAL A 156 9.66 3.58 -15.68
C VAL A 156 10.17 2.18 -15.30
N ALA A 157 11.25 1.72 -15.95
CA ALA A 157 11.80 0.37 -15.77
C ALA A 157 12.11 0.02 -14.31
N ALA A 158 12.80 0.91 -13.58
CA ALA A 158 13.13 0.69 -12.17
C ALA A 158 11.89 0.55 -11.28
N TYR A 159 10.85 1.36 -11.55
CA TYR A 159 9.58 1.26 -10.83
C TYR A 159 8.90 -0.09 -11.11
N SER A 160 8.75 -0.47 -12.38
CA SER A 160 8.11 -1.74 -12.75
C SER A 160 8.86 -2.94 -12.17
N ALA A 161 10.20 -2.95 -12.26
CA ALA A 161 11.03 -3.98 -11.65
C ALA A 161 10.82 -4.06 -10.13
N SER A 162 10.81 -2.90 -9.44
CA SER A 162 10.55 -2.86 -8.00
C SER A 162 9.17 -3.42 -7.63
N LYS A 163 8.13 -3.12 -8.43
CA LYS A 163 6.76 -3.60 -8.16
C LYS A 163 6.56 -5.08 -8.50
N ALA A 164 7.26 -5.61 -9.50
CA ALA A 164 7.32 -7.06 -9.76
C ALA A 164 7.99 -7.80 -8.59
N ALA A 165 9.11 -7.26 -8.09
CA ALA A 165 9.80 -7.82 -6.93
C ALA A 165 8.93 -7.76 -5.65
N VAL A 166 8.12 -6.71 -5.45
CA VAL A 166 7.16 -6.63 -4.33
C VAL A 166 6.12 -7.75 -4.40
N ALA A 167 5.61 -8.06 -5.58
CA ALA A 167 4.67 -9.19 -5.75
C ALA A 167 5.33 -10.53 -5.37
N SER A 168 6.56 -10.78 -5.82
CA SER A 168 7.34 -11.96 -5.47
C SER A 168 7.67 -12.04 -3.97
N LEU A 169 8.13 -10.92 -3.37
CA LEU A 169 8.40 -10.83 -1.93
C LEU A 169 7.13 -11.13 -1.10
N THR A 170 5.97 -10.64 -1.55
CA THR A 170 4.68 -10.90 -0.90
C THR A 170 4.39 -12.40 -0.84
N GLN A 171 4.64 -13.13 -1.93
CA GLN A 171 4.45 -14.58 -1.99
C GLN A 171 5.41 -15.34 -1.06
N SER A 172 6.68 -14.94 -1.04
CA SER A 172 7.69 -15.57 -0.15
C SER A 172 7.33 -15.38 1.32
N LEU A 173 7.02 -14.15 1.74
CA LEU A 173 6.60 -13.87 3.11
C LEU A 173 5.30 -14.58 3.50
N ALA A 174 4.37 -14.71 2.55
CA ALA A 174 3.11 -15.44 2.78
C ALA A 174 3.37 -16.91 3.13
N ILE A 175 4.26 -17.59 2.40
CA ILE A 175 4.61 -19.01 2.65
C ILE A 175 5.31 -19.15 4.00
N GLU A 176 6.29 -18.27 4.28
CA GLU A 176 7.08 -18.35 5.51
C GLU A 176 6.24 -18.07 6.77
N TRP A 177 5.27 -17.15 6.68
CA TRP A 177 4.58 -16.63 7.86
C TRP A 177 3.15 -17.18 8.05
N ALA A 178 2.59 -17.88 7.07
CA ALA A 178 1.29 -18.53 7.20
C ALA A 178 1.19 -19.48 8.40
N PRO A 179 2.21 -20.31 8.74
CA PRO A 179 2.15 -21.18 9.92
C PRO A 179 2.05 -20.41 11.24
N HIS A 180 2.37 -19.11 11.23
CA HIS A 180 2.28 -18.22 12.37
C HIS A 180 0.96 -17.41 12.42
N GLY A 181 -0.01 -17.71 11.55
CA GLY A 181 -1.31 -17.01 11.51
C GLY A 181 -1.29 -15.65 10.82
N ILE A 182 -0.25 -15.36 10.03
CA ILE A 182 -0.11 -14.09 9.31
C ILE A 182 -0.49 -14.29 7.85
N CYS A 183 -1.33 -13.39 7.33
CA CYS A 183 -1.62 -13.30 5.91
C CYS A 183 -0.87 -12.13 5.30
N VAL A 184 -0.10 -12.40 4.25
CA VAL A 184 0.65 -11.38 3.51
C VAL A 184 0.13 -11.34 2.08
N ASN A 185 -0.44 -10.20 1.69
CA ASN A 185 -1.02 -10.01 0.36
C ASN A 185 -0.56 -8.68 -0.25
N ALA A 186 -0.82 -8.51 -1.53
CA ALA A 186 -0.59 -7.25 -2.22
C ALA A 186 -1.86 -6.75 -2.91
N ILE A 187 -1.95 -5.43 -3.09
CA ILE A 187 -2.88 -4.80 -4.02
C ILE A 187 -2.06 -4.29 -5.19
N ALA A 188 -2.51 -4.54 -6.42
CA ALA A 188 -1.93 -4.02 -7.65
C ALA A 188 -2.88 -2.97 -8.26
N PRO A 189 -2.71 -1.68 -7.94
CA PRO A 189 -3.51 -0.63 -8.53
C PRO A 189 -3.22 -0.45 -10.01
N GLY A 190 -4.27 -0.14 -10.78
CA GLY A 190 -4.19 0.42 -12.11
C GLY A 190 -3.79 1.89 -12.10
N VAL A 191 -4.40 2.67 -13.00
CA VAL A 191 -4.15 4.11 -13.07
C VAL A 191 -5.18 4.86 -12.22
N PHE A 192 -4.74 5.33 -11.07
CA PHE A 192 -5.52 6.16 -10.14
C PHE A 192 -5.05 7.60 -10.21
N ARG A 193 -6.00 8.53 -10.38
CA ARG A 193 -5.67 9.95 -10.40
C ARG A 193 -5.33 10.44 -8.99
N THR A 194 -4.16 11.04 -8.88
CA THR A 194 -3.65 11.64 -7.64
C THR A 194 -3.04 12.99 -7.92
N ALA A 195 -2.85 13.84 -6.91
CA ALA A 195 -2.17 15.12 -7.06
C ALA A 195 -0.74 14.99 -7.65
N LEU A 196 -0.10 13.81 -7.51
CA LEU A 196 1.23 13.57 -8.04
C LEU A 196 1.25 13.31 -9.55
N ASN A 197 0.16 12.80 -10.12
CA ASN A 197 0.13 12.35 -11.51
C ASN A 197 -0.92 13.05 -12.38
N GLU A 198 -1.79 13.90 -11.82
CA GLU A 198 -2.85 14.58 -12.57
C GLU A 198 -2.32 15.34 -13.80
N LYS A 199 -1.20 16.06 -13.65
CA LYS A 199 -0.57 16.79 -14.77
C LYS A 199 -0.01 15.87 -15.86
N LEU A 200 0.25 14.61 -15.55
CA LEU A 200 0.72 13.60 -16.50
C LEU A 200 -0.42 12.84 -17.19
N LEU A 201 -1.61 12.93 -16.62
CA LEU A 201 -2.80 12.19 -17.07
C LEU A 201 -3.81 13.10 -17.78
N ASP A 202 -4.16 14.23 -17.17
CA ASP A 202 -5.28 15.05 -17.63
C ASP A 202 -4.95 15.73 -18.96
N GLY A 203 -5.72 15.38 -20.01
CA GLY A 203 -5.59 15.96 -21.34
C GLY A 203 -4.29 15.65 -22.10
N THR A 204 -3.48 14.70 -21.62
CA THR A 204 -2.22 14.34 -22.24
C THR A 204 -2.36 13.11 -23.17
N PRO A 205 -1.48 12.94 -24.18
CA PRO A 205 -1.46 11.73 -25.00
C PRO A 205 -1.32 10.46 -24.14
N ARG A 206 -0.52 10.51 -23.07
CA ARG A 206 -0.35 9.38 -22.15
C ARG A 206 -1.62 9.07 -21.37
N GLY A 207 -2.34 10.08 -20.89
CA GLY A 207 -3.61 9.90 -20.20
C GLY A 207 -4.66 9.32 -21.14
N ASN A 208 -4.74 9.81 -22.37
CA ASN A 208 -5.64 9.29 -23.38
C ASN A 208 -5.34 7.82 -23.73
N GLU A 209 -4.06 7.45 -23.84
CA GLU A 209 -3.67 6.05 -24.07
C GLU A 209 -4.13 5.15 -22.90
N TRP A 210 -3.94 5.59 -21.64
CA TRP A 210 -4.42 4.83 -20.49
C TRP A 210 -5.95 4.70 -20.49
N LEU A 211 -6.69 5.77 -20.78
CA LEU A 211 -8.16 5.73 -20.89
C LEU A 211 -8.62 4.78 -22.00
N MET A 212 -7.94 4.80 -23.14
CA MET A 212 -8.23 3.90 -24.25
C MET A 212 -8.03 2.43 -23.86
N ARG A 213 -6.95 2.11 -23.14
CA ARG A 213 -6.61 0.75 -22.68
C ARG A 213 -7.42 0.28 -21.48
N THR A 214 -8.01 1.19 -20.72
CA THR A 214 -8.83 0.84 -19.55
C THR A 214 -10.25 0.50 -20.01
N PRO A 215 -10.75 -0.74 -19.84
CA PRO A 215 -12.11 -1.11 -20.21
C PRO A 215 -13.19 -0.23 -19.59
N MET A 216 -13.03 0.18 -18.33
CA MET A 216 -13.96 1.10 -17.66
C MET A 216 -13.90 2.55 -18.15
N LYS A 217 -13.00 2.90 -19.10
CA LYS A 217 -12.87 4.20 -19.76
C LYS A 217 -12.74 5.39 -18.79
N ARG A 218 -12.21 5.18 -17.63
CA ARG A 218 -11.93 6.20 -16.63
C ARG A 218 -10.72 5.83 -15.78
N PHE A 219 -10.13 6.82 -15.14
CA PHE A 219 -9.17 6.59 -14.05
C PHE A 219 -9.89 6.14 -12.77
N GLY A 220 -9.22 5.35 -11.96
CA GLY A 220 -9.70 5.01 -10.63
C GLY A 220 -9.65 6.22 -9.69
N LYS A 221 -10.61 6.28 -8.77
CA LYS A 221 -10.56 7.17 -7.60
C LYS A 221 -9.85 6.43 -6.48
N VAL A 222 -8.96 7.10 -5.74
CA VAL A 222 -8.13 6.42 -4.73
C VAL A 222 -8.96 5.74 -3.63
N GLU A 223 -10.15 6.25 -3.36
CA GLU A 223 -11.12 5.68 -2.40
C GLU A 223 -11.61 4.29 -2.83
N GLU A 224 -11.60 3.98 -4.12
CA GLU A 224 -12.00 2.66 -4.64
C GLU A 224 -11.00 1.54 -4.24
N LEU A 225 -9.82 1.90 -3.74
CA LEU A 225 -8.85 0.93 -3.20
C LEU A 225 -9.14 0.56 -1.73
N ALA A 226 -9.93 1.36 -1.02
CA ALA A 226 -10.22 1.15 0.39
C ALA A 226 -10.92 -0.21 0.61
N GLY A 227 -11.91 -0.55 -0.21
CA GLY A 227 -12.63 -1.83 -0.10
C GLY A 227 -11.72 -3.06 -0.23
N ALA A 228 -10.75 -3.01 -1.17
CA ALA A 228 -9.76 -4.07 -1.32
C ALA A 228 -8.86 -4.19 -0.08
N ALA A 229 -8.43 -3.05 0.48
CA ALA A 229 -7.60 -3.03 1.69
C ALA A 229 -8.39 -3.52 2.92
N VAL A 230 -9.64 -3.10 3.09
CA VAL A 230 -10.52 -3.57 4.17
C VAL A 230 -10.71 -5.09 4.08
N TYR A 231 -11.00 -5.63 2.89
CA TYR A 231 -11.11 -7.08 2.69
C TYR A 231 -9.83 -7.80 3.14
N LEU A 232 -8.66 -7.41 2.62
CA LEU A 232 -7.39 -8.08 2.94
C LEU A 232 -6.95 -7.88 4.39
N ALA A 233 -7.39 -6.81 5.06
CA ALA A 233 -7.12 -6.52 6.47
C ALA A 233 -8.03 -7.30 7.42
N SER A 234 -9.15 -7.80 6.95
CA SER A 234 -10.24 -8.34 7.76
C SER A 234 -10.17 -9.87 7.93
N ASP A 235 -11.03 -10.39 8.78
CA ASP A 235 -11.19 -11.84 8.97
C ASP A 235 -11.94 -12.51 7.79
N ALA A 236 -12.54 -11.73 6.88
CA ALA A 236 -13.07 -12.23 5.61
C ALA A 236 -11.96 -12.79 4.69
N ALA A 237 -10.71 -12.30 4.84
CA ALA A 237 -9.54 -12.77 4.10
C ALA A 237 -8.68 -13.78 4.87
N SER A 238 -9.20 -14.43 5.91
CA SER A 238 -8.43 -15.33 6.79
C SER A 238 -7.80 -16.54 6.08
N TYR A 239 -8.28 -16.88 4.89
CA TYR A 239 -7.72 -17.95 4.03
C TYR A 239 -7.08 -17.39 2.75
N THR A 240 -6.83 -16.07 2.69
CA THR A 240 -6.20 -15.38 1.56
C THR A 240 -4.80 -14.93 1.97
N THR A 241 -3.76 -15.58 1.41
CA THR A 241 -2.36 -15.21 1.60
C THR A 241 -1.57 -15.45 0.33
N GLY A 242 -0.54 -14.64 0.05
CA GLY A 242 0.27 -14.70 -1.16
C GLY A 242 -0.43 -14.15 -2.41
N SER A 243 -1.62 -13.60 -2.28
CA SER A 243 -2.40 -13.08 -3.40
C SER A 243 -1.99 -11.65 -3.77
N VAL A 244 -2.07 -11.35 -5.08
CA VAL A 244 -1.98 -9.98 -5.60
C VAL A 244 -3.36 -9.61 -6.15
N LEU A 245 -4.10 -8.81 -5.40
CA LEU A 245 -5.44 -8.36 -5.77
C LEU A 245 -5.33 -7.18 -6.75
N ILE A 246 -5.77 -7.40 -7.99
CA ILE A 246 -5.74 -6.40 -9.05
C ILE A 246 -6.97 -5.50 -8.92
N VAL A 247 -6.74 -4.17 -8.92
CA VAL A 247 -7.80 -3.14 -8.91
C VAL A 247 -7.42 -2.11 -9.97
N ASP A 248 -7.85 -2.31 -11.23
CA ASP A 248 -7.27 -1.61 -12.37
C ASP A 248 -8.28 -1.17 -13.45
N GLY A 249 -9.58 -1.33 -13.21
CA GLY A 249 -10.61 -1.03 -14.21
C GLY A 249 -10.57 -1.96 -15.43
N GLY A 250 -9.93 -3.14 -15.28
CA GLY A 250 -9.87 -4.19 -16.30
C GLY A 250 -8.65 -4.13 -17.22
N ILE A 251 -7.65 -3.27 -16.96
CA ILE A 251 -6.47 -3.11 -17.83
C ILE A 251 -5.77 -4.45 -18.06
N LEU A 252 -5.48 -5.22 -17.00
CA LEU A 252 -4.75 -6.48 -17.11
C LEU A 252 -5.60 -7.63 -17.66
N ALA A 253 -6.91 -7.55 -17.57
CA ALA A 253 -7.82 -8.54 -18.13
C ALA A 253 -8.06 -8.32 -19.63
N SER A 254 -7.69 -7.14 -20.16
CA SER A 254 -8.01 -6.73 -21.52
C SER A 254 -6.93 -7.13 -22.51
N GLY A 255 -7.32 -7.87 -23.55
CA GLY A 255 -6.49 -8.10 -24.73
C GLY A 255 -6.80 -7.11 -25.86
N VAL A 256 -8.06 -6.97 -26.23
CA VAL A 256 -8.54 -6.08 -27.28
C VAL A 256 -9.76 -5.34 -26.75
N ASN A 257 -9.79 -4.01 -26.92
CA ASN A 257 -10.86 -3.15 -26.39
C ASN A 257 -11.81 -2.61 -27.47
N GLN A 258 -11.59 -2.98 -28.72
CA GLN A 258 -12.46 -2.66 -29.86
C GLN A 258 -12.48 -3.84 -30.85
#